data_1b39b807d471c898a147393305208ee6
#
_entry.id   1b39b807d471c898a147393305208ee6
#
_cell.length_a   1.000
_cell.length_b   1.000
_cell.length_c   1.000
_cell.angle_alpha   90.00
_cell.angle_beta   90.00
_cell.angle_gamma   90.00
#
_symmetry.space_group_name_H-M   'P 1'
#
loop_
_entity.id
_entity.type
_entity.pdbx_description
1 polymer ?
#
loop_
_entity_poly.entity_id
_entity_poly.type
_entity_poly.pdbx_seq_one_letter_code
_entity_poly.pdbx_strand_id
1 'polypeptide(L)'
;AAAFAWSGRPQEQEAMETAAPVTATALPAETPTPEPITLEFEDREAIDPMEASKVALAKMVWGEARGCSTTEQAATIWCVLNRYDSGDRFWADTVEGITTQPCQFYGYDPSNPVDPDILALVEDVLARWMAEKECVGSVGRVLPKEYLYFTGDGAHNYFTTEWQGGQTWDWSLESPYE
;
A
#
# COMPACT_ATOMS: atom_id res chain seq x y z
N ALA A 1 20.07 -32.62 15.68
CA ALA A 1 21.45 -32.19 15.77
C ALA A 1 22.17 -32.52 14.46
N ALA A 2 22.39 -31.53 13.62
CA ALA A 2 23.36 -31.63 12.52
C ALA A 2 23.92 -30.21 12.29
N ALA A 3 25.18 -30.02 12.67
CA ALA A 3 25.95 -28.82 12.46
C ALA A 3 26.51 -28.84 11.04
N PHE A 4 26.36 -27.73 10.31
CA PHE A 4 27.09 -27.49 9.05
C PHE A 4 28.29 -26.59 9.33
N ALA A 5 29.47 -27.14 9.12
CA ALA A 5 30.74 -26.44 9.19
C ALA A 5 31.03 -25.75 7.85
N TRP A 6 31.38 -24.49 7.88
CA TRP A 6 31.85 -23.71 6.75
C TRP A 6 33.39 -23.71 6.74
N SER A 7 33.96 -24.30 5.69
CA SER A 7 35.40 -24.33 5.47
C SER A 7 35.80 -23.18 4.52
N GLY A 8 36.68 -22.31 4.99
CA GLY A 8 37.28 -21.26 4.21
C GLY A 8 38.31 -21.78 3.19
N ARG A 9 38.46 -21.08 2.07
CA ARG A 9 39.58 -21.24 1.12
C ARG A 9 40.55 -20.06 1.22
N PRO A 10 41.86 -20.29 1.03
CA PRO A 10 42.90 -19.26 1.13
C PRO A 10 43.00 -18.40 -0.12
N GLN A 11 43.42 -17.14 0.10
CA GLN A 11 43.83 -16.20 -0.94
C GLN A 11 45.20 -16.57 -1.46
N GLU A 12 45.33 -16.64 -2.79
CA GLU A 12 46.62 -16.60 -3.48
C GLU A 12 46.94 -15.15 -3.85
N GLN A 13 48.10 -14.70 -3.40
CA GLN A 13 48.77 -13.48 -3.82
C GLN A 13 49.56 -13.78 -5.08
N GLU A 14 49.33 -13.07 -6.17
CA GLU A 14 50.20 -13.03 -7.31
C GLU A 14 50.81 -11.65 -7.55
N ALA A 15 52.02 -11.72 -8.03
CA ALA A 15 53.10 -10.75 -7.97
C ALA A 15 52.91 -9.52 -8.87
N MET A 16 53.58 -8.43 -8.39
CA MET A 16 53.90 -7.21 -9.15
C MET A 16 54.72 -7.54 -10.38
N GLU A 17 54.29 -7.06 -11.53
CA GLU A 17 55.13 -6.95 -12.72
C GLU A 17 55.28 -5.49 -13.12
N THR A 18 56.57 -5.07 -13.22
CA THR A 18 57.06 -3.75 -13.54
C THR A 18 56.90 -3.48 -15.04
N ALA A 19 56.23 -2.42 -15.44
CA ALA A 19 56.20 -1.96 -16.83
C ALA A 19 56.80 -0.55 -16.99
N ALA A 20 57.57 -0.42 -18.02
CA ALA A 20 58.42 0.72 -18.42
C ALA A 20 57.60 1.94 -18.93
N PRO A 21 58.23 3.12 -19.06
CA PRO A 21 57.56 4.37 -19.36
C PRO A 21 57.19 4.49 -20.83
N VAL A 22 55.97 4.89 -21.11
CA VAL A 22 55.52 5.29 -22.45
C VAL A 22 55.29 6.78 -22.56
N THR A 23 55.77 7.28 -23.65
CA THR A 23 55.90 8.63 -24.16
C THR A 23 54.59 9.41 -24.22
N ALA A 24 54.65 10.67 -23.89
CA ALA A 24 53.56 11.65 -24.02
C ALA A 24 53.10 11.82 -25.47
N THR A 25 51.84 11.70 -25.71
CA THR A 25 51.21 12.07 -26.98
C THR A 25 49.93 12.89 -26.71
N ALA A 26 49.92 14.06 -27.31
CA ALA A 26 48.81 14.98 -27.68
C ALA A 26 47.51 15.00 -26.82
N LEU A 27 47.15 16.22 -26.40
CA LEU A 27 45.83 16.57 -25.86
C LEU A 27 44.73 16.11 -26.80
N PRO A 28 43.67 15.43 -26.27
CA PRO A 28 42.40 15.30 -26.97
C PRO A 28 41.61 16.62 -26.84
N ALA A 29 40.93 16.95 -27.93
CA ALA A 29 39.99 18.06 -28.05
C ALA A 29 38.97 18.09 -26.92
N GLU A 30 38.59 19.28 -26.49
CA GLU A 30 37.57 19.56 -25.52
C GLU A 30 36.25 18.92 -25.95
N THR A 31 35.76 17.96 -25.16
CA THR A 31 34.43 17.41 -25.29
C THR A 31 33.41 18.49 -24.88
N PRO A 32 32.43 18.84 -25.71
CA PRO A 32 31.45 19.85 -25.32
C PRO A 32 30.73 19.36 -24.04
N THR A 33 30.75 20.20 -23.02
CA THR A 33 30.01 20.01 -21.77
C THR A 33 28.52 19.95 -22.17
N PRO A 34 27.79 18.85 -21.81
CA PRO A 34 26.36 18.81 -22.06
C PRO A 34 25.68 19.94 -21.29
N GLU A 35 24.87 20.71 -21.99
CA GLU A 35 24.03 21.73 -21.37
C GLU A 35 23.13 21.05 -20.31
N PRO A 36 22.88 21.68 -19.16
CA PRO A 36 22.00 21.12 -18.15
C PRO A 36 20.59 20.99 -18.74
N ILE A 37 20.09 19.77 -18.84
CA ILE A 37 18.70 19.51 -19.18
C ILE A 37 17.88 20.06 -18.01
N THR A 38 17.28 21.22 -18.19
CA THR A 38 16.26 21.73 -17.30
C THR A 38 15.01 20.88 -17.53
N LEU A 39 14.80 19.87 -16.69
CA LEU A 39 13.52 19.19 -16.61
C LEU A 39 12.54 20.23 -16.08
N GLU A 40 11.73 20.80 -16.96
CA GLU A 40 10.53 21.49 -16.56
C GLU A 40 9.64 20.40 -15.92
N PHE A 41 9.59 20.40 -14.59
CA PHE A 41 8.53 19.70 -13.87
C PHE A 41 7.26 20.47 -14.26
N GLU A 42 6.52 19.92 -15.22
CA GLU A 42 5.13 20.32 -15.41
C GLU A 42 4.48 20.25 -14.04
N ASP A 43 3.87 21.35 -13.59
CA ASP A 43 3.10 21.44 -12.36
C ASP A 43 2.07 20.31 -12.38
N ARG A 44 2.42 19.17 -11.79
CA ARG A 44 1.47 18.13 -11.44
C ARG A 44 0.58 18.80 -10.41
N GLU A 45 -0.60 19.23 -10.86
CA GLU A 45 -1.65 19.71 -9.97
C GLU A 45 -1.69 18.76 -8.77
N ALA A 46 -1.39 19.27 -7.58
CA ALA A 46 -1.29 18.44 -6.38
C ALA A 46 -2.65 17.79 -6.17
N ILE A 47 -2.74 16.49 -6.42
CA ILE A 47 -3.98 15.73 -6.20
C ILE A 47 -4.34 15.89 -4.73
N ASP A 48 -5.58 16.29 -4.46
CA ASP A 48 -6.11 16.37 -3.10
C ASP A 48 -5.86 15.00 -2.41
N PRO A 49 -5.21 14.96 -1.24
CA PRO A 49 -4.96 13.70 -0.53
C PRO A 49 -6.23 12.86 -0.30
N MET A 50 -7.40 13.51 -0.21
CA MET A 50 -8.67 12.81 -0.10
C MET A 50 -9.05 12.13 -1.43
N GLU A 51 -8.84 12.78 -2.57
CA GLU A 51 -9.10 12.19 -3.90
C GLU A 51 -8.14 11.03 -4.18
N ALA A 52 -6.86 11.15 -3.83
CA ALA A 52 -5.91 10.06 -3.92
C ALA A 52 -6.35 8.84 -3.08
N SER A 53 -6.84 9.09 -1.87
CA SER A 53 -7.36 8.06 -0.96
C SER A 53 -8.59 7.36 -1.55
N LYS A 54 -9.54 8.09 -2.15
CA LYS A 54 -10.72 7.52 -2.81
C LYS A 54 -10.34 6.58 -3.95
N VAL A 55 -9.46 7.04 -4.83
CA VAL A 55 -9.00 6.26 -5.97
C VAL A 55 -8.27 4.99 -5.52
N ALA A 56 -7.40 5.09 -4.52
CA ALA A 56 -6.67 3.94 -3.98
C ALA A 56 -7.63 2.92 -3.35
N LEU A 57 -8.57 3.37 -2.51
CA LEU A 57 -9.60 2.51 -1.90
C LEU A 57 -10.46 1.83 -2.95
N ALA A 58 -10.94 2.54 -3.97
CA ALA A 58 -11.77 1.94 -5.02
C ALA A 58 -11.02 0.84 -5.78
N LYS A 59 -9.75 1.05 -6.11
CA LYS A 59 -8.90 0.04 -6.77
C LYS A 59 -8.63 -1.17 -5.86
N MET A 60 -8.45 -0.95 -4.57
CA MET A 60 -8.25 -2.01 -3.58
C MET A 60 -9.52 -2.85 -3.45
N VAL A 61 -10.69 -2.24 -3.26
CA VAL A 61 -11.99 -2.94 -3.17
C VAL A 61 -12.27 -3.73 -4.44
N TRP A 62 -11.99 -3.17 -5.60
CA TRP A 62 -12.08 -3.91 -6.87
C TRP A 62 -11.27 -5.20 -6.84
N GLY A 63 -10.02 -5.14 -6.39
CA GLY A 63 -9.14 -6.29 -6.36
C GLY A 63 -9.51 -7.32 -5.29
N GLU A 64 -9.90 -6.87 -4.10
CA GLU A 64 -10.12 -7.72 -2.93
C GLU A 64 -11.57 -8.21 -2.78
N ALA A 65 -12.56 -7.44 -3.24
CA ALA A 65 -13.95 -7.66 -2.84
C ALA A 65 -15.00 -7.39 -3.94
N ARG A 66 -14.63 -7.19 -5.23
CA ARG A 66 -15.61 -6.86 -6.29
C ARG A 66 -16.73 -7.88 -6.47
N GLY A 67 -16.52 -9.13 -6.05
CA GLY A 67 -17.52 -10.21 -6.13
C GLY A 67 -18.33 -10.40 -4.85
N CYS A 68 -18.03 -9.65 -3.79
CA CYS A 68 -18.68 -9.74 -2.49
C CYS A 68 -19.93 -8.83 -2.41
N SER A 69 -20.72 -8.99 -1.34
CA SER A 69 -21.83 -8.08 -1.05
C SER A 69 -21.36 -6.65 -0.79
N THR A 70 -22.24 -5.67 -0.97
CA THR A 70 -21.92 -4.25 -0.70
C THR A 70 -21.51 -4.04 0.76
N THR A 71 -22.15 -4.74 1.71
CA THR A 71 -21.77 -4.74 3.13
C THR A 71 -20.33 -5.21 3.34
N GLU A 72 -19.91 -6.27 2.65
CA GLU A 72 -18.56 -6.82 2.77
C GLU A 72 -17.52 -5.93 2.10
N GLN A 73 -17.86 -5.31 0.96
CA GLN A 73 -17.04 -4.29 0.32
C GLN A 73 -16.83 -3.08 1.26
N ALA A 74 -17.89 -2.61 1.90
CA ALA A 74 -17.83 -1.54 2.91
C ALA A 74 -16.94 -1.94 4.10
N ALA A 75 -17.06 -3.19 4.60
CA ALA A 75 -16.22 -3.68 5.69
C ALA A 75 -14.73 -3.69 5.31
N THR A 76 -14.39 -3.97 4.05
CA THR A 76 -13.01 -3.89 3.55
C THR A 76 -12.47 -2.46 3.63
N ILE A 77 -13.29 -1.45 3.29
CA ILE A 77 -12.94 -0.03 3.43
C ILE A 77 -12.78 0.33 4.91
N TRP A 78 -13.74 -0.06 5.77
CA TRP A 78 -13.65 0.17 7.21
C TRP A 78 -12.41 -0.44 7.84
N CYS A 79 -11.94 -1.59 7.35
CA CYS A 79 -10.69 -2.21 7.82
C CYS A 79 -9.47 -1.28 7.58
N VAL A 80 -9.38 -0.64 6.42
CA VAL A 80 -8.32 0.36 6.14
C VAL A 80 -8.44 1.56 7.08
N LEU A 81 -9.66 2.09 7.27
CA LEU A 81 -9.91 3.23 8.15
C LEU A 81 -9.62 2.91 9.62
N ASN A 82 -9.91 1.67 10.05
CA ASN A 82 -9.55 1.19 11.39
C ASN A 82 -8.01 1.17 11.58
N ARG A 83 -7.25 0.72 10.58
CA ARG A 83 -5.78 0.77 10.61
C ARG A 83 -5.28 2.20 10.76
N TYR A 84 -5.83 3.13 9.99
CA TYR A 84 -5.51 4.55 10.09
C TYR A 84 -5.81 5.11 11.49
N ASP A 85 -7.00 4.82 12.02
CA ASP A 85 -7.45 5.31 13.33
C ASP A 85 -6.72 4.65 14.51
N SER A 86 -6.13 3.46 14.33
CA SER A 86 -5.36 2.78 15.36
C SER A 86 -4.11 3.55 15.79
N GLY A 87 -3.57 4.38 14.89
CA GLY A 87 -2.33 5.12 15.12
C GLY A 87 -1.10 4.21 15.31
N ASP A 88 -1.20 2.92 14.96
CA ASP A 88 -0.08 2.01 15.02
C ASP A 88 0.94 2.37 13.94
N ARG A 89 2.20 2.52 14.36
CA ARG A 89 3.33 2.89 13.49
C ARG A 89 3.68 1.85 12.42
N PHE A 90 3.10 0.68 12.49
CA PHE A 90 3.21 -0.32 11.43
C PHE A 90 2.50 0.13 10.15
N TRP A 91 1.42 0.90 10.29
CA TRP A 91 0.66 1.43 9.16
C TRP A 91 1.23 2.76 8.68
N ALA A 92 1.07 3.05 7.39
CA ALA A 92 1.36 4.38 6.86
C ALA A 92 0.46 5.45 7.52
N ASP A 93 0.87 6.70 7.45
CA ASP A 93 0.21 7.84 8.10
C ASP A 93 -0.91 8.48 7.25
N THR A 94 -1.24 7.88 6.12
CA THR A 94 -2.35 8.29 5.24
C THR A 94 -3.19 7.08 4.82
N VAL A 95 -4.47 7.31 4.54
CA VAL A 95 -5.39 6.26 4.03
C VAL A 95 -4.87 5.69 2.72
N GLU A 96 -4.43 6.55 1.77
CA GLU A 96 -3.78 6.10 0.53
C GLU A 96 -2.56 5.24 0.83
N GLY A 97 -1.67 5.72 1.70
CA GLY A 97 -0.44 5.03 2.06
C GLY A 97 -0.70 3.64 2.66
N ILE A 98 -1.69 3.49 3.55
CA ILE A 98 -2.10 2.20 4.10
C ILE A 98 -2.62 1.27 2.99
N THR A 99 -3.46 1.82 2.10
CA THR A 99 -4.07 1.05 1.02
C THR A 99 -3.04 0.52 0.03
N THR A 100 -1.99 1.31 -0.24
CA THR A 100 -0.94 1.00 -1.21
C THR A 100 0.30 0.36 -0.58
N GLN A 101 0.32 0.20 0.75
CA GLN A 101 1.45 -0.37 1.48
C GLN A 101 1.76 -1.79 0.99
N PRO A 102 3.02 -2.10 0.64
CA PRO A 102 3.39 -3.41 0.11
C PRO A 102 2.96 -4.57 1.02
N CYS A 103 2.47 -5.64 0.43
CA CYS A 103 2.06 -6.89 1.11
C CYS A 103 0.86 -6.75 2.07
N GLN A 104 0.06 -5.66 1.97
CA GLN A 104 -1.13 -5.50 2.81
C GLN A 104 -2.41 -5.93 2.10
N PHE A 105 -2.56 -5.56 0.85
CA PHE A 105 -3.73 -5.89 0.02
C PHE A 105 -3.23 -6.49 -1.30
N TYR A 106 -3.33 -7.81 -1.44
CA TYR A 106 -2.83 -8.53 -2.63
C TYR A 106 -3.63 -8.23 -3.89
N GLY A 107 -4.90 -7.88 -3.74
CA GLY A 107 -5.75 -7.48 -4.86
C GLY A 107 -5.54 -6.02 -5.32
N TYR A 108 -4.84 -5.20 -4.54
CA TYR A 108 -4.52 -3.85 -4.99
C TYR A 108 -3.54 -3.87 -6.17
N ASP A 109 -3.94 -3.24 -7.26
CA ASP A 109 -3.08 -2.95 -8.41
C ASP A 109 -3.38 -1.53 -8.91
N PRO A 110 -2.37 -0.68 -9.16
CA PRO A 110 -2.61 0.67 -9.68
C PRO A 110 -3.30 0.69 -11.04
N SER A 111 -3.30 -0.43 -11.78
CA SER A 111 -4.01 -0.60 -13.06
C SER A 111 -5.47 -1.05 -12.90
N ASN A 112 -5.90 -1.43 -11.68
CA ASN A 112 -7.31 -1.76 -11.42
C ASN A 112 -8.21 -0.59 -11.82
N PRO A 113 -9.40 -0.86 -12.40
CA PRO A 113 -10.33 0.19 -12.74
C PRO A 113 -10.89 0.87 -11.47
N VAL A 114 -11.27 2.12 -11.62
CA VAL A 114 -12.10 2.83 -10.65
C VAL A 114 -13.56 2.61 -11.07
N ASP A 115 -14.18 1.59 -10.52
CA ASP A 115 -15.58 1.26 -10.78
C ASP A 115 -16.50 2.32 -10.15
N PRO A 116 -17.48 2.87 -10.87
CA PRO A 116 -18.34 3.94 -10.37
C PRO A 116 -19.17 3.56 -9.14
N ASP A 117 -19.65 2.32 -9.06
CA ASP A 117 -20.48 1.87 -7.93
C ASP A 117 -19.59 1.66 -6.68
N ILE A 118 -18.39 1.12 -6.87
CA ILE A 118 -17.40 1.00 -5.81
C ILE A 118 -16.93 2.39 -5.35
N LEU A 119 -16.70 3.32 -6.26
CA LEU A 119 -16.32 4.69 -5.91
C LEU A 119 -17.41 5.38 -5.07
N ALA A 120 -18.67 5.25 -5.47
CA ALA A 120 -19.79 5.79 -4.71
C ALA A 120 -19.87 5.19 -3.29
N LEU A 121 -19.62 3.88 -3.14
CA LEU A 121 -19.53 3.22 -1.85
C LEU A 121 -18.36 3.76 -1.01
N VAL A 122 -17.20 3.96 -1.60
CA VAL A 122 -16.02 4.55 -0.94
C VAL A 122 -16.37 5.95 -0.41
N GLU A 123 -17.03 6.77 -1.22
CA GLU A 123 -17.43 8.12 -0.82
C GLU A 123 -18.43 8.10 0.34
N ASP A 124 -19.41 7.21 0.31
CA ASP A 124 -20.39 7.05 1.40
C ASP A 124 -19.70 6.60 2.70
N VAL A 125 -18.82 5.58 2.65
CA VAL A 125 -18.09 5.11 3.84
C VAL A 125 -17.17 6.19 4.41
N LEU A 126 -16.46 6.94 3.56
CA LEU A 126 -15.63 8.06 4.01
C LEU A 126 -16.45 9.17 4.66
N ALA A 127 -17.61 9.51 4.11
CA ALA A 127 -18.52 10.48 4.71
C ALA A 127 -19.01 10.03 6.11
N ARG A 128 -19.36 8.75 6.26
CA ARG A 128 -19.72 8.16 7.56
C ARG A 128 -18.56 8.19 8.54
N TRP A 129 -17.36 7.85 8.10
CA TRP A 129 -16.15 7.90 8.92
C TRP A 129 -15.82 9.31 9.40
N MET A 130 -15.98 10.32 8.54
CA MET A 130 -15.82 11.74 8.93
C MET A 130 -16.89 12.16 9.93
N ALA A 131 -18.16 11.80 9.73
CA ALA A 131 -19.26 12.07 10.65
C ALA A 131 -19.02 11.41 12.03
N GLU A 132 -18.45 10.21 12.08
CA GLU A 132 -18.09 9.55 13.34
C GLU A 132 -17.06 10.37 14.16
N LYS A 133 -16.11 11.01 13.48
CA LYS A 133 -15.11 11.88 14.14
C LYS A 133 -15.73 13.15 14.74
N GLU A 134 -16.83 13.61 14.17
CA GLU A 134 -17.58 14.77 14.67
C GLU A 134 -18.56 14.40 15.78
N CYS A 135 -18.52 13.19 16.32
CA CYS A 135 -19.39 12.68 17.37
C CYS A 135 -20.89 12.64 16.98
N VAL A 136 -21.19 12.43 15.72
CA VAL A 136 -22.56 12.25 15.21
C VAL A 136 -22.98 10.79 15.40
N GLY A 137 -23.61 10.41 16.50
CA GLY A 137 -24.32 9.17 16.77
C GLY A 137 -23.86 7.89 16.01
N SER A 138 -24.77 6.95 15.76
CA SER A 138 -24.47 5.79 14.93
C SER A 138 -24.39 6.21 13.45
N VAL A 139 -23.24 5.91 12.82
CA VAL A 139 -22.99 6.25 11.40
C VAL A 139 -23.26 5.10 10.43
N GLY A 140 -23.77 3.96 10.92
CA GLY A 140 -23.97 2.76 10.09
C GLY A 140 -22.63 2.08 9.75
N ARG A 141 -21.72 2.02 10.72
CA ARG A 141 -20.49 1.23 10.62
C ARG A 141 -20.81 -0.25 10.54
N VAL A 142 -20.21 -0.96 9.60
CA VAL A 142 -20.43 -2.41 9.39
C VAL A 142 -19.29 -3.27 9.92
N LEU A 143 -18.19 -2.67 10.35
CA LEU A 143 -17.04 -3.35 10.93
C LEU A 143 -16.57 -2.60 12.18
N PRO A 144 -16.53 -3.24 13.38
CA PRO A 144 -16.03 -2.60 14.60
C PRO A 144 -14.56 -2.18 14.50
N LYS A 145 -14.14 -1.23 15.33
CA LYS A 145 -12.81 -0.56 15.23
C LYS A 145 -11.62 -1.46 15.47
N GLU A 146 -11.79 -2.53 16.23
CA GLU A 146 -10.77 -3.49 16.59
C GLU A 146 -10.41 -4.49 15.47
N TYR A 147 -11.21 -4.55 14.39
CA TYR A 147 -10.94 -5.44 13.26
C TYR A 147 -10.02 -4.76 12.25
N LEU A 148 -8.76 -5.18 12.26
CA LEU A 148 -7.67 -4.58 11.48
C LEU A 148 -7.18 -5.47 10.34
N TYR A 149 -7.63 -6.73 10.30
CA TYR A 149 -7.13 -7.73 9.35
C TYR A 149 -8.29 -8.46 8.69
N PHE A 150 -8.03 -9.00 7.51
CA PHE A 150 -8.93 -9.96 6.89
C PHE A 150 -8.16 -10.95 6.02
N THR A 151 -8.79 -12.08 5.75
CA THR A 151 -8.34 -13.10 4.80
C THR A 151 -9.49 -13.48 3.90
N GLY A 152 -9.23 -13.60 2.59
CA GLY A 152 -10.23 -14.03 1.62
C GLY A 152 -10.09 -15.51 1.27
N ASP A 153 -11.21 -16.18 0.95
CA ASP A 153 -11.25 -17.53 0.37
C ASP A 153 -11.57 -17.53 -1.14
N GLY A 154 -11.67 -16.35 -1.73
CA GLY A 154 -12.04 -16.11 -3.13
C GLY A 154 -13.56 -15.89 -3.34
N ALA A 155 -14.39 -16.11 -2.31
CA ALA A 155 -15.82 -15.81 -2.32
C ALA A 155 -16.20 -14.80 -1.23
N HIS A 156 -15.55 -14.86 -0.07
CA HIS A 156 -15.81 -14.04 1.09
C HIS A 156 -14.51 -13.57 1.76
N ASN A 157 -14.59 -12.45 2.49
CA ASN A 157 -13.55 -11.93 3.36
C ASN A 157 -13.92 -12.14 4.83
N TYR A 158 -12.99 -12.69 5.61
CA TYR A 158 -13.15 -12.98 7.04
C TYR A 158 -12.31 -11.98 7.83
N PHE A 159 -12.96 -11.07 8.52
CA PHE A 159 -12.30 -10.00 9.28
C PHE A 159 -11.92 -10.48 10.67
N THR A 160 -10.70 -10.13 11.13
CA THR A 160 -10.16 -10.56 12.43
C THR A 160 -9.51 -9.41 13.18
N THR A 161 -9.45 -9.54 14.52
CA THR A 161 -8.80 -8.55 15.39
C THR A 161 -7.29 -8.68 15.42
N GLU A 162 -6.73 -9.85 15.05
CA GLU A 162 -5.29 -10.14 15.04
C GLU A 162 -4.88 -10.76 13.71
N TRP A 163 -3.62 -10.56 13.32
CA TRP A 163 -3.08 -11.04 12.03
C TRP A 163 -3.25 -12.54 11.79
N GLN A 164 -3.08 -13.37 12.80
CA GLN A 164 -3.22 -14.82 12.71
C GLN A 164 -4.03 -15.36 13.90
N GLY A 165 -5.29 -14.98 13.96
CA GLY A 165 -6.17 -15.40 15.04
C GLY A 165 -7.08 -14.28 15.53
N GLY A 166 -7.29 -14.23 16.86
CA GLY A 166 -8.20 -13.30 17.48
C GLY A 166 -9.67 -13.63 17.21
N GLN A 167 -10.53 -12.62 17.35
CA GLN A 167 -11.96 -12.77 17.10
C GLN A 167 -12.23 -12.56 15.60
N THR A 168 -13.07 -13.44 15.03
CA THR A 168 -13.62 -13.28 13.69
C THR A 168 -14.92 -12.49 13.78
N TRP A 169 -15.12 -11.54 12.87
CA TRP A 169 -16.32 -10.74 12.80
C TRP A 169 -17.55 -11.60 12.45
N ASP A 170 -18.62 -11.44 13.21
CA ASP A 170 -19.84 -12.24 13.14
C ASP A 170 -21.01 -11.54 12.40
N TRP A 171 -20.75 -10.37 11.83
CA TRP A 171 -21.72 -9.55 11.09
C TRP A 171 -22.94 -9.11 11.92
N SER A 172 -22.75 -8.91 13.24
CA SER A 172 -23.83 -8.57 14.17
C SER A 172 -24.27 -7.09 14.11
N LEU A 173 -23.56 -6.23 13.39
CA LEU A 173 -23.99 -4.85 13.17
C LEU A 173 -24.99 -4.76 12.00
N GLU A 174 -26.01 -3.92 12.17
CA GLU A 174 -26.96 -3.60 11.10
C GLU A 174 -26.25 -2.89 9.95
N SER A 175 -26.45 -3.38 8.73
CA SER A 175 -25.85 -2.80 7.54
C SER A 175 -26.77 -1.77 6.90
N PRO A 176 -26.26 -0.57 6.56
CA PRO A 176 -27.02 0.40 5.79
C PRO A 176 -27.10 0.07 4.29
N TYR A 177 -26.51 -1.05 3.86
CA TYR A 177 -26.38 -1.46 2.46
C TYR A 177 -27.25 -2.68 2.10
N GLU A 178 -28.08 -3.15 3.01
CA GLU A 178 -29.03 -4.27 2.84
C GLU A 178 -30.45 -3.79 2.59
#